data_36e9633241f0435490d14d716875ef85
#
_entry.id   36e9633241f0435490d14d716875ef85
#
_cell.length_a   1.000
_cell.length_b   1.000
_cell.length_c   1.000
_cell.angle_alpha   90.00
_cell.angle_beta   90.00
_cell.angle_gamma   90.00
#
_symmetry.space_group_name_H-M   'P 1'
#
loop_
_entity.id
_entity.type
_entity.pdbx_description
1 polymer ?
#
loop_
_entity_poly.entity_id
_entity_poly.type
_entity_poly.pdbx_seq_one_letter_code
_entity_poly.pdbx_strand_id
1 'polypeptide(L)'
;MTLYIPPLDPDSVIWSGLPLSPEEAQKQYDVDRVRFTTDVNAALAELAGKTGDKGVLFAIREQVSEGISFAPFAKSDVGPTLRTAIEETRVIKDDYEIALIRKANDITDLAHRAVLRAARTASNERE
;
A
#
# COMPACT_ATOMS: atom_id res chain seq x y z
N MET A 1 8.17 -11.84 0.79
CA MET A 1 7.85 -10.45 0.36
C MET A 1 8.66 -9.46 1.20
N THR A 2 9.16 -8.34 0.61
CA THR A 2 9.86 -7.29 1.37
C THR A 2 9.02 -6.02 1.33
N LEU A 3 8.73 -5.45 2.50
CA LEU A 3 8.07 -4.16 2.66
C LEU A 3 9.15 -3.07 2.80
N TYR A 4 8.99 -1.97 2.10
CA TYR A 4 9.84 -0.79 2.24
C TYR A 4 9.06 0.33 2.90
N ILE A 5 9.58 0.87 4.00
CA ILE A 5 8.98 1.97 4.76
C ILE A 5 9.88 3.22 4.66
N PRO A 6 9.35 4.42 4.69
CA PRO A 6 10.17 5.63 4.72
C PRO A 6 10.99 5.69 6.01
N PRO A 7 12.21 6.24 5.98
CA PRO A 7 12.94 6.56 7.20
C PRO A 7 12.18 7.61 8.02
N LEU A 8 12.46 7.65 9.33
CA LEU A 8 11.90 8.66 10.22
C LEU A 8 12.34 10.05 9.76
N ASP A 9 11.37 10.90 9.45
CA ASP A 9 11.57 12.32 9.22
C ASP A 9 11.04 13.10 10.44
N PRO A 10 11.94 13.74 11.24
CA PRO A 10 11.52 14.45 12.45
C PRO A 10 10.49 15.55 12.21
N ASP A 11 10.54 16.21 11.05
CA ASP A 11 9.64 17.31 10.70
C ASP A 11 8.24 16.80 10.35
N SER A 12 8.13 15.59 9.82
CA SER A 12 6.84 14.97 9.48
C SER A 12 6.11 14.38 10.68
N VAL A 13 6.83 14.02 11.76
CA VAL A 13 6.25 13.40 12.97
C VAL A 13 5.18 14.27 13.62
N ILE A 14 5.35 15.58 13.59
CA ILE A 14 4.37 16.52 14.17
C ILE A 14 3.00 16.40 13.49
N TRP A 15 2.97 16.07 12.21
CA TRP A 15 1.76 16.03 11.40
C TRP A 15 1.16 14.63 11.26
N SER A 16 2.03 13.60 11.15
CA SER A 16 1.63 12.23 10.83
C SER A 16 1.71 11.26 12.02
N GLY A 17 2.29 11.71 13.16
CA GLY A 17 2.63 10.84 14.27
C GLY A 17 3.90 10.03 14.01
N LEU A 18 4.31 9.25 15.00
CA LEU A 18 5.47 8.36 14.88
C LEU A 18 5.15 7.23 13.89
N PRO A 19 5.96 7.06 12.82
CA PRO A 19 5.83 5.90 11.95
C PRO A 19 6.23 4.62 12.69
N LEU A 20 5.72 3.47 12.22
CA LEU A 20 6.09 2.17 12.75
C LEU A 20 7.60 1.93 12.55
N SER A 21 8.25 1.37 13.57
CA SER A 21 9.58 0.80 13.41
C SER A 21 9.56 -0.42 12.49
N PRO A 22 10.71 -0.83 11.91
CA PRO A 22 10.77 -2.06 11.11
C PRO A 22 10.28 -3.29 11.84
N GLU A 23 10.58 -3.40 13.13
CA GLU A 23 10.17 -4.53 13.99
C GLU A 23 8.65 -4.53 14.25
N GLU A 24 8.07 -3.36 14.49
CA GLU A 24 6.63 -3.20 14.66
C GLU A 24 5.89 -3.48 13.34
N ALA A 25 6.38 -2.92 12.22
CA ALA A 25 5.82 -3.16 10.91
C ALA A 25 5.88 -4.67 10.53
N GLN A 26 6.98 -5.37 10.86
CA GLN A 26 7.09 -6.80 10.61
C GLN A 26 6.11 -7.63 11.44
N LYS A 27 5.80 -7.19 12.66
CA LYS A 27 4.79 -7.86 13.51
C LYS A 27 3.36 -7.59 13.05
N GLN A 28 3.12 -6.39 12.52
CA GLN A 28 1.78 -5.96 12.11
C GLN A 28 1.40 -6.49 10.73
N TYR A 29 2.36 -6.57 9.82
CA TYR A 29 2.15 -7.03 8.45
C TYR A 29 2.79 -8.41 8.26
N ASP A 30 2.09 -9.28 7.56
CA ASP A 30 2.60 -10.63 7.21
C ASP A 30 3.61 -10.55 6.06
N VAL A 31 4.82 -10.06 6.39
CA VAL A 31 5.93 -9.87 5.45
C VAL A 31 7.20 -10.51 5.95
N ASP A 32 8.02 -11.06 5.03
CA ASP A 32 9.28 -11.72 5.40
C ASP A 32 10.34 -10.73 5.92
N ARG A 33 10.33 -9.50 5.39
CA ARG A 33 11.34 -8.48 5.72
C ARG A 33 10.76 -7.08 5.63
N VAL A 34 11.28 -6.19 6.47
CA VAL A 34 11.04 -4.74 6.39
C VAL A 34 12.38 -4.03 6.23
N ARG A 35 12.46 -3.08 5.29
CA ARG A 35 13.64 -2.24 5.02
C ARG A 35 13.22 -0.80 4.83
N PHE A 36 14.19 0.12 4.87
CA PHE A 36 13.91 1.51 4.52
C PHE A 36 13.92 1.74 3.02
N THR A 37 13.14 2.73 2.56
CA THR A 37 13.07 3.11 1.13
C THR A 37 14.41 3.55 0.58
N THR A 38 15.32 4.05 1.42
CA THR A 38 16.72 4.38 1.06
C THR A 38 17.50 3.19 0.51
N ASP A 39 17.12 1.97 0.88
CA ASP A 39 17.84 0.74 0.49
C ASP A 39 17.31 0.14 -0.82
N VAL A 40 16.26 0.71 -1.42
CA VAL A 40 15.58 0.12 -2.60
C VAL A 40 16.54 -0.06 -3.77
N ASN A 41 17.35 0.96 -4.11
CA ASN A 41 18.28 0.87 -5.24
C ASN A 41 19.36 -0.20 -5.03
N ALA A 42 19.89 -0.34 -3.82
CA ALA A 42 20.85 -1.39 -3.48
C ALA A 42 20.21 -2.79 -3.59
N ALA A 43 18.99 -2.93 -3.10
CA ALA A 43 18.24 -4.18 -3.21
C ALA A 43 17.91 -4.55 -4.66
N LEU A 44 17.56 -3.58 -5.49
CA LEU A 44 17.33 -3.79 -6.94
C LEU A 44 18.61 -4.23 -7.64
N ALA A 45 19.74 -3.62 -7.33
CA ALA A 45 21.02 -4.02 -7.90
C ALA A 45 21.43 -5.46 -7.48
N GLU A 46 21.19 -5.83 -6.21
CA GLU A 46 21.42 -7.20 -5.73
C GLU A 46 20.53 -8.22 -6.44
N LEU A 47 19.24 -7.89 -6.64
CA LEU A 47 18.30 -8.75 -7.35
C LEU A 47 18.69 -8.91 -8.82
N ALA A 48 19.07 -7.83 -9.50
CA ALA A 48 19.54 -7.89 -10.89
C ALA A 48 20.79 -8.76 -11.03
N GLY A 49 21.73 -8.65 -10.09
CA GLY A 49 22.92 -9.52 -10.07
C GLY A 49 22.60 -11.00 -9.88
N LYS A 50 21.54 -11.32 -9.10
CA LYS A 50 21.10 -12.71 -8.92
C LYS A 50 20.34 -13.29 -10.10
N THR A 51 19.56 -12.47 -10.80
CA THR A 51 18.74 -12.90 -11.93
C THR A 51 19.45 -12.82 -13.28
N GLY A 52 20.49 -12.02 -13.38
CA GLY A 52 21.25 -11.79 -14.61
C GLY A 52 20.33 -11.32 -15.76
N ASP A 53 20.69 -11.69 -16.99
CA ASP A 53 19.95 -11.31 -18.21
C ASP A 53 18.51 -11.88 -18.30
N LYS A 54 18.16 -12.81 -17.42
CA LYS A 54 16.82 -13.41 -17.37
C LYS A 54 15.84 -12.61 -16.51
N GLY A 55 16.35 -11.70 -15.68
CA GLY A 55 15.53 -10.88 -14.81
C GLY A 55 14.72 -9.84 -15.59
N VAL A 56 13.39 -9.86 -15.40
CA VAL A 56 12.49 -8.80 -15.90
C VAL A 56 11.88 -8.09 -14.71
N LEU A 57 12.01 -6.77 -14.67
CA LEU A 57 11.37 -5.93 -13.68
C LEU A 57 10.03 -5.42 -14.23
N PHE A 58 8.98 -5.53 -13.45
CA PHE A 58 7.69 -4.89 -13.72
C PHE A 58 7.43 -3.80 -12.69
N ALA A 59 7.02 -2.61 -13.15
CA ALA A 59 6.65 -1.51 -12.28
C ALA A 59 5.50 -0.70 -12.87
N ILE A 60 4.75 -0.01 -12.00
CA ILE A 60 3.75 0.97 -12.41
C ILE A 60 4.41 2.34 -12.35
N ARG A 61 4.66 2.95 -13.50
CA ARG A 61 5.44 4.19 -13.65
C ARG A 61 4.99 5.30 -12.70
N GLU A 62 3.69 5.52 -12.58
CA GLU A 62 3.11 6.59 -11.79
C GLU A 62 3.20 6.36 -10.28
N GLN A 63 3.59 5.16 -9.85
CA GLN A 63 3.76 4.77 -8.45
C GLN A 63 5.23 4.63 -8.06
N VAL A 64 6.15 4.87 -8.99
CA VAL A 64 7.58 4.83 -8.71
C VAL A 64 8.01 6.17 -8.13
N SER A 65 8.59 6.16 -6.93
CA SER A 65 9.13 7.34 -6.28
C SER A 65 10.36 7.88 -7.02
N GLU A 66 10.60 9.18 -6.92
CA GLU A 66 11.80 9.81 -7.46
C GLU A 66 13.07 9.15 -6.90
N GLY A 67 14.11 9.05 -7.73
CA GLY A 67 15.40 8.48 -7.32
C GLY A 67 15.50 6.95 -7.42
N ILE A 68 14.40 6.22 -7.73
CA ILE A 68 14.47 4.79 -7.97
C ILE A 68 14.96 4.52 -9.39
N SER A 69 16.00 3.69 -9.51
CA SER A 69 16.64 3.35 -10.78
C SER A 69 16.43 1.87 -11.13
N PHE A 70 15.94 1.62 -12.33
CA PHE A 70 15.81 0.28 -12.91
C PHE A 70 16.97 -0.11 -13.82
N ALA A 71 17.97 0.76 -13.95
CA ALA A 71 19.16 0.54 -14.79
C ALA A 71 19.89 -0.79 -14.56
N PRO A 72 19.92 -1.38 -13.36
CA PRO A 72 20.54 -2.69 -13.15
C PRO A 72 19.88 -3.85 -13.90
N PHE A 73 18.62 -3.71 -14.33
CA PHE A 73 17.90 -4.77 -15.04
C PHE A 73 18.06 -4.64 -16.55
N ALA A 74 18.40 -5.75 -17.21
CA ALA A 74 18.50 -5.78 -18.67
C ALA A 74 17.14 -5.54 -19.37
N LYS A 75 16.05 -5.89 -18.68
CA LYS A 75 14.68 -5.67 -19.16
C LYS A 75 13.82 -5.10 -18.04
N SER A 76 13.14 -3.99 -18.33
CA SER A 76 12.14 -3.43 -17.45
C SER A 76 10.87 -3.11 -18.22
N ASP A 77 9.71 -3.52 -17.67
CA ASP A 77 8.39 -3.15 -18.19
C ASP A 77 7.75 -2.18 -17.17
N VAL A 78 7.68 -0.93 -17.57
CA VAL A 78 7.01 0.14 -16.82
C VAL A 78 5.71 0.58 -17.52
N GLY A 79 5.19 -0.28 -18.37
CA GLY A 79 3.95 -0.12 -19.11
C GLY A 79 2.72 -0.54 -18.30
N PRO A 80 1.60 -0.80 -18.98
CA PRO A 80 0.34 -1.15 -18.33
C PRO A 80 0.27 -2.60 -17.79
N THR A 81 1.22 -3.47 -18.14
CA THR A 81 1.13 -4.92 -17.89
C THR A 81 0.89 -5.24 -16.42
N LEU A 82 1.70 -4.69 -15.50
CA LEU A 82 1.55 -4.94 -14.07
C LEU A 82 0.25 -4.32 -13.54
N ARG A 83 -0.11 -3.12 -13.99
CA ARG A 83 -1.35 -2.46 -13.60
C ARG A 83 -2.55 -3.31 -13.98
N THR A 84 -2.64 -3.72 -15.25
CA THR A 84 -3.75 -4.55 -15.77
C THR A 84 -3.86 -5.86 -14.97
N ALA A 85 -2.74 -6.53 -14.72
CA ALA A 85 -2.75 -7.77 -13.94
C ALA A 85 -3.29 -7.56 -12.51
N ILE A 86 -2.89 -6.47 -11.83
CA ILE A 86 -3.40 -6.14 -10.50
C ILE A 86 -4.89 -5.78 -10.55
N GLU A 87 -5.32 -4.99 -11.53
CA GLU A 87 -6.71 -4.59 -11.69
C GLU A 87 -7.61 -5.81 -11.95
N GLU A 88 -7.19 -6.73 -12.82
CA GLU A 88 -7.92 -7.98 -13.09
C GLU A 88 -8.04 -8.87 -11.86
N THR A 89 -6.97 -9.04 -11.09
CA THR A 89 -7.03 -9.86 -9.85
C THR A 89 -7.97 -9.28 -8.80
N ARG A 90 -8.22 -7.97 -8.82
CA ARG A 90 -9.12 -7.29 -7.87
C ARG A 90 -10.59 -7.30 -8.27
N VAL A 91 -10.93 -7.76 -9.46
CA VAL A 91 -12.32 -7.83 -9.94
C VAL A 91 -13.11 -8.86 -9.14
N ILE A 92 -12.55 -10.04 -8.95
CA ILE A 92 -13.18 -11.12 -8.18
C ILE A 92 -12.67 -11.05 -6.74
N LYS A 93 -13.59 -10.86 -5.80
CA LYS A 93 -13.28 -10.77 -4.37
C LYS A 93 -13.30 -12.16 -3.76
N ASP A 94 -12.37 -12.42 -2.86
CA ASP A 94 -12.36 -13.62 -2.04
C ASP A 94 -13.38 -13.54 -0.88
N ASP A 95 -13.55 -14.64 -0.16
CA ASP A 95 -14.51 -14.71 0.95
C ASP A 95 -14.17 -13.77 2.09
N TYR A 96 -12.89 -13.52 2.34
CA TYR A 96 -12.43 -12.58 3.37
C TYR A 96 -12.75 -11.14 2.98
N GLU A 97 -12.44 -10.74 1.75
CA GLU A 97 -12.79 -9.42 1.22
C GLU A 97 -14.29 -9.18 1.27
N ILE A 98 -15.10 -10.19 0.90
CA ILE A 98 -16.55 -10.12 0.98
C ILE A 98 -17.02 -9.93 2.41
N ALA A 99 -16.43 -10.64 3.38
CA ALA A 99 -16.76 -10.48 4.79
C ALA A 99 -16.45 -9.06 5.30
N LEU A 100 -15.31 -8.49 4.90
CA LEU A 100 -14.93 -7.11 5.25
C LEU A 100 -15.91 -6.08 4.64
N ILE A 101 -16.28 -6.24 3.37
CA ILE A 101 -17.23 -5.36 2.69
C ILE A 101 -18.60 -5.43 3.38
N ARG A 102 -19.09 -6.61 3.72
CA ARG A 102 -20.35 -6.77 4.46
C ARG A 102 -20.29 -6.07 5.82
N LYS A 103 -19.19 -6.27 6.58
CA LYS A 103 -19.00 -5.61 7.86
C LYS A 103 -18.98 -4.08 7.74
N ALA A 104 -18.33 -3.54 6.73
CA ALA A 104 -18.32 -2.11 6.46
C ALA A 104 -19.72 -1.58 6.13
N ASN A 105 -20.49 -2.31 5.33
CA ASN A 105 -21.88 -1.94 5.01
C ASN A 105 -22.79 -1.98 6.23
N ASP A 106 -22.67 -2.98 7.12
CA ASP A 106 -23.43 -3.06 8.35
C ASP A 106 -23.16 -1.84 9.26
N ILE A 107 -21.91 -1.42 9.40
CA ILE A 107 -21.53 -0.23 10.16
C ILE A 107 -22.13 1.04 9.52
N THR A 108 -22.05 1.15 8.20
CA THR A 108 -22.59 2.27 7.44
C THR A 108 -24.11 2.37 7.59
N ASP A 109 -24.82 1.25 7.52
CA ASP A 109 -26.29 1.20 7.71
C ASP A 109 -26.67 1.69 9.12
N LEU A 110 -25.95 1.24 10.15
CA LEU A 110 -26.18 1.73 11.52
C LEU A 110 -25.95 3.23 11.64
N ALA A 111 -24.90 3.77 11.02
CA ALA A 111 -24.60 5.21 11.00
C ALA A 111 -25.70 5.99 10.28
N HIS A 112 -26.14 5.56 9.10
CA HIS A 112 -27.23 6.19 8.37
C HIS A 112 -28.55 6.20 9.16
N ARG A 113 -28.89 5.08 9.81
CA ARG A 113 -30.09 5.01 10.68
C ARG A 113 -30.00 5.97 11.86
N ALA A 114 -28.81 6.14 12.46
CA ALA A 114 -28.60 7.10 13.54
C ALA A 114 -28.81 8.54 13.05
N VAL A 115 -28.23 8.90 11.91
CA VAL A 115 -28.42 10.22 11.29
C VAL A 115 -29.89 10.48 10.95
N LEU A 116 -30.60 9.54 10.36
CA LEU A 116 -32.03 9.67 10.04
C LEU A 116 -32.90 9.88 11.28
N ARG A 117 -32.53 9.27 12.42
CA ARG A 117 -33.24 9.50 13.67
C ARG A 117 -32.94 10.90 14.22
N ALA A 118 -31.68 11.31 14.24
CA ALA A 118 -31.24 12.60 14.70
C ALA A 118 -31.84 13.76 13.88
N ALA A 119 -31.87 13.60 12.54
CA ALA A 119 -32.41 14.61 11.62
C ALA A 119 -33.86 15.01 11.87
N ARG A 120 -34.63 14.22 12.63
CA ARG A 120 -36.02 14.55 13.01
C ARG A 120 -36.09 15.58 14.12
N THR A 121 -35.07 15.74 14.93
CA THR A 121 -35.04 16.58 16.13
C THR A 121 -33.89 17.58 16.12
N ALA A 122 -32.87 17.36 15.29
CA ALA A 122 -31.71 18.26 15.17
C ALA A 122 -32.12 19.61 14.60
N SER A 123 -31.60 20.69 15.19
CA SER A 123 -31.85 22.05 14.76
C SER A 123 -30.77 22.58 13.80
N ASN A 124 -29.63 21.93 13.74
CA ASN A 124 -28.53 22.26 12.84
C ASN A 124 -27.68 21.03 12.51
N GLU A 125 -26.81 21.14 11.50
CA GLU A 125 -25.96 20.05 10.98
C GLU A 125 -24.87 19.54 11.93
N ARG A 126 -24.63 20.23 13.06
CA ARG A 126 -23.61 19.88 14.06
C ARG A 126 -24.13 19.04 15.21
N GLU A 127 -25.44 18.87 15.31
CA GLU A 127 -26.10 18.02 16.29
C GLU A 127 -26.17 16.56 15.78
#